data_a33dd0b676005bae6ee8a371260b1b64
#
_entry.id   a33dd0b676005bae6ee8a371260b1b64
#
_cell.length_a   1.000
_cell.length_b   1.000
_cell.length_c   1.000
_cell.angle_alpha   90.00
_cell.angle_beta   90.00
_cell.angle_gamma   90.00
#
_symmetry.space_group_name_H-M   'P 1'
#
loop_
_entity.id
_entity.type
_entity.pdbx_description
1 polymer ?
#
loop_
_entity_poly.entity_id
_entity_poly.type
_entity_poly.pdbx_seq_one_letter_code
_entity_poly.pdbx_strand_id
1 'polypeptide(L)'
;AFGSYSRALAASLGLDLPVYPVKGYSLTVPLIDAARAPVSTVLDETYKVAVTRFDQRIRVGGMAELAGFDLALNPRRRETLEMVVNDLFPGSGDVERAEFWTGLRPMTPDSTPIIGATTYPELFLNTGHGTLGWTMSCGAGQLVADLVTGCQPAIRHDDLGLARYTRES
;
A
#
# COMPACT_ATOMS: atom_id res chain seq x y z
N ALA A 1 9.78 3.70 -9.80
CA ALA A 1 8.66 3.58 -8.85
C ALA A 1 9.16 3.92 -7.44
N PHE A 2 8.93 5.15 -7.00
CA PHE A 2 9.50 5.65 -5.73
C PHE A 2 8.52 5.53 -4.53
N GLY A 3 7.23 5.23 -4.78
CA GLY A 3 6.25 5.07 -3.72
C GLY A 3 6.26 6.24 -2.73
N SER A 4 6.49 5.97 -1.45
CA SER A 4 6.55 7.00 -0.41
C SER A 4 7.69 8.00 -0.57
N TYR A 5 8.73 7.66 -1.33
CA TYR A 5 9.87 8.55 -1.61
C TYR A 5 9.60 9.52 -2.78
N SER A 6 8.47 9.40 -3.46
CA SER A 6 8.08 10.29 -4.58
C SER A 6 8.07 11.75 -4.17
N ARG A 7 7.65 12.08 -2.93
CA ARG A 7 7.64 13.44 -2.40
C ARG A 7 9.03 14.08 -2.40
N ALA A 8 10.03 13.35 -1.91
CA ALA A 8 11.40 13.86 -1.83
C ALA A 8 11.98 14.13 -3.22
N LEU A 9 11.70 13.25 -4.19
CA LEU A 9 12.14 13.43 -5.57
C LEU A 9 11.44 14.64 -6.21
N ALA A 10 10.12 14.75 -6.07
CA ALA A 10 9.35 15.85 -6.66
C ALA A 10 9.70 17.21 -6.05
N ALA A 11 10.07 17.25 -4.77
CA ALA A 11 10.50 18.47 -4.09
C ALA A 11 11.75 19.10 -4.74
N SER A 12 12.64 18.30 -5.33
CA SER A 12 13.80 18.81 -6.07
C SER A 12 13.42 19.61 -7.33
N LEU A 13 12.20 19.42 -7.81
CA LEU A 13 11.60 20.13 -8.94
C LEU A 13 10.61 21.22 -8.48
N GLY A 14 10.53 21.50 -7.17
CA GLY A 14 9.57 22.47 -6.63
C GLY A 14 8.12 21.97 -6.58
N LEU A 15 7.86 20.67 -6.79
CA LEU A 15 6.54 20.08 -6.68
C LEU A 15 6.30 19.53 -5.27
N ASP A 16 5.31 20.06 -4.56
CA ASP A 16 4.91 19.52 -3.25
C ASP A 16 3.85 18.42 -3.43
N LEU A 17 4.26 17.17 -3.26
CA LEU A 17 3.37 16.02 -3.29
C LEU A 17 2.90 15.68 -1.88
N PRO A 18 1.60 15.72 -1.59
CA PRO A 18 1.07 15.36 -0.27
C PRO A 18 1.02 13.82 -0.09
N VAL A 19 2.17 13.17 -0.26
CA VAL A 19 2.33 11.72 -0.06
C VAL A 19 3.07 11.48 1.24
N TYR A 20 2.40 10.79 2.18
CA TYR A 20 2.95 10.44 3.49
C TYR A 20 3.27 8.94 3.57
N PRO A 21 4.43 8.55 4.15
CA PRO A 21 4.77 7.15 4.37
C PRO A 21 4.02 6.57 5.58
N VAL A 22 2.95 5.82 5.34
CA VAL A 22 2.23 5.11 6.39
C VAL A 22 2.79 3.70 6.54
N LYS A 23 3.42 3.45 7.69
CA LYS A 23 4.09 2.19 7.99
C LYS A 23 3.07 1.08 8.26
N GLY A 24 3.25 -0.06 7.61
CA GLY A 24 2.47 -1.27 7.84
C GLY A 24 3.37 -2.45 8.12
N TYR A 25 2.80 -3.50 8.72
CA TYR A 25 3.52 -4.71 9.11
C TYR A 25 2.90 -5.95 8.51
N SER A 26 3.70 -6.99 8.35
CA SER A 26 3.20 -8.29 7.95
C SER A 26 4.06 -9.43 8.46
N LEU A 27 3.41 -10.59 8.68
CA LEU A 27 4.06 -11.87 8.87
C LEU A 27 3.87 -12.73 7.62
N THR A 28 4.91 -13.45 7.24
CA THR A 28 4.80 -14.57 6.31
C THR A 28 5.03 -15.84 7.10
N VAL A 29 3.95 -16.56 7.36
CA VAL A 29 3.91 -17.74 8.22
C VAL A 29 3.95 -18.98 7.34
N PRO A 30 4.93 -19.90 7.52
CA PRO A 30 4.95 -21.20 6.84
C PRO A 30 3.69 -22.00 7.18
N LEU A 31 3.03 -22.58 6.17
CA LEU A 31 1.85 -23.40 6.35
C LEU A 31 2.20 -24.75 7.00
N ILE A 32 1.45 -25.17 8.01
CA ILE A 32 1.54 -26.51 8.62
C ILE A 32 0.35 -27.37 8.22
N ASP A 33 -0.85 -26.85 8.41
CA ASP A 33 -2.10 -27.57 8.14
C ASP A 33 -3.03 -26.76 7.22
N ALA A 34 -3.16 -27.20 5.99
CA ALA A 34 -3.99 -26.58 4.98
C ALA A 34 -5.50 -26.61 5.31
N ALA A 35 -5.95 -27.61 6.08
CA ALA A 35 -7.35 -27.73 6.45
C ALA A 35 -7.77 -26.71 7.53
N ARG A 36 -6.80 -26.17 8.26
CA ARG A 36 -7.00 -25.14 9.30
C ARG A 36 -6.73 -23.73 8.80
N ALA A 37 -6.15 -23.60 7.61
CA ALA A 37 -5.78 -22.31 7.04
C ALA A 37 -6.97 -21.63 6.34
N PRO A 38 -6.95 -20.30 6.14
CA PRO A 38 -8.00 -19.62 5.41
C PRO A 38 -8.12 -20.12 3.97
N VAL A 39 -9.34 -20.25 3.47
CA VAL A 39 -9.65 -20.61 2.07
C VAL A 39 -9.74 -19.35 1.21
N SER A 40 -10.13 -18.23 1.81
CA SER A 40 -10.20 -16.90 1.21
C SER A 40 -9.49 -15.89 2.10
N THR A 41 -9.31 -14.66 1.63
CA THR A 41 -8.85 -13.57 2.50
C THR A 41 -9.92 -13.27 3.55
N VAL A 42 -9.50 -13.25 4.82
CA VAL A 42 -10.31 -12.84 5.97
C VAL A 42 -9.74 -11.54 6.52
N LEU A 43 -10.60 -10.57 6.76
CA LEU A 43 -10.24 -9.31 7.40
C LEU A 43 -10.80 -9.28 8.83
N ASP A 44 -9.91 -9.25 9.81
CA ASP A 44 -10.25 -8.94 11.19
C ASP A 44 -10.47 -7.44 11.34
N GLU A 45 -11.71 -7.05 11.61
CA GLU A 45 -12.10 -5.63 11.73
C GLU A 45 -11.67 -5.01 13.07
N THR A 46 -11.43 -5.82 14.10
CA THR A 46 -11.00 -5.36 15.42
C THR A 46 -9.59 -4.80 15.39
N TYR A 47 -8.67 -5.55 14.79
CA TYR A 47 -7.24 -5.18 14.69
C TYR A 47 -6.84 -4.65 13.31
N LYS A 48 -7.79 -4.63 12.35
CA LYS A 48 -7.53 -4.22 10.96
C LYS A 48 -6.40 -5.04 10.33
N VAL A 49 -6.50 -6.37 10.50
CA VAL A 49 -5.51 -7.34 10.02
C VAL A 49 -6.15 -8.27 9.01
N ALA A 50 -5.54 -8.38 7.83
CA ALA A 50 -5.93 -9.32 6.80
C ALA A 50 -5.10 -10.61 6.90
N VAL A 51 -5.76 -11.76 6.83
CA VAL A 51 -5.13 -13.08 6.80
C VAL A 51 -5.46 -13.74 5.47
N THR A 52 -4.43 -14.07 4.69
CA THR A 52 -4.58 -14.66 3.34
C THR A 52 -3.62 -15.83 3.17
N ARG A 53 -4.11 -16.94 2.65
CA ARG A 53 -3.25 -18.06 2.27
C ARG A 53 -2.74 -17.91 0.84
N PHE A 54 -1.44 -18.09 0.66
CA PHE A 54 -0.76 -18.17 -0.63
C PHE A 54 -0.02 -19.50 -0.70
N ASP A 55 -0.65 -20.51 -1.29
CA ASP A 55 -0.11 -21.86 -1.44
C ASP A 55 0.42 -22.44 -0.10
N GLN A 56 1.74 -22.48 0.12
CA GLN A 56 2.41 -23.04 1.30
C GLN A 56 2.72 -22.01 2.39
N ARG A 57 2.11 -20.85 2.35
CA ARG A 57 2.32 -19.78 3.34
C ARG A 57 1.04 -19.01 3.62
N ILE A 58 0.96 -18.45 4.82
CA ILE A 58 -0.10 -17.53 5.23
C ILE A 58 0.51 -16.15 5.37
N ARG A 59 -0.07 -15.15 4.70
CA ARG A 59 0.29 -13.75 4.87
C ARG A 59 -0.68 -13.12 5.85
N VAL A 60 -0.14 -12.57 6.91
CA VAL A 60 -0.87 -11.81 7.93
C VAL A 60 -0.37 -10.38 7.86
N GLY A 61 -1.23 -9.45 7.50
CA GLY A 61 -0.78 -8.07 7.29
C GLY A 61 -1.81 -7.05 7.72
N GLY A 62 -1.33 -5.94 8.27
CA GLY A 62 -2.21 -4.90 8.72
C GLY A 62 -1.49 -3.70 9.29
N MET A 63 -2.23 -2.97 10.12
CA MET A 63 -1.79 -1.81 10.87
C MET A 63 -1.46 -0.59 10.00
N ALA A 64 -1.53 0.57 10.61
CA ALA A 64 -1.13 1.85 10.07
C ALA A 64 -0.43 2.65 11.18
N GLU A 65 0.84 2.96 10.98
CA GLU A 65 1.65 3.68 11.96
C GLU A 65 2.25 4.93 11.32
N LEU A 66 2.11 6.06 11.99
CA LEU A 66 2.66 7.34 11.56
C LEU A 66 4.06 7.49 12.17
N ALA A 67 5.06 6.95 11.51
CA ALA A 67 6.45 6.92 11.97
C ALA A 67 7.43 7.55 10.95
N GLY A 68 6.92 8.30 9.98
CA GLY A 68 7.75 8.83 8.89
C GLY A 68 8.42 7.69 8.13
N PHE A 69 9.71 7.84 7.84
CA PHE A 69 10.50 6.86 7.11
C PHE A 69 11.19 5.81 8.01
N ASP A 70 10.82 5.74 9.29
CA ASP A 70 11.37 4.73 10.18
C ASP A 70 10.89 3.32 9.80
N LEU A 71 11.84 2.41 9.52
CA LEU A 71 11.60 1.01 9.15
C LEU A 71 11.97 0.04 10.30
N ALA A 72 12.20 0.53 11.53
CA ALA A 72 12.45 -0.34 12.66
C ALA A 72 11.26 -1.27 12.92
N LEU A 73 11.54 -2.55 13.11
CA LEU A 73 10.52 -3.55 13.40
C LEU A 73 10.11 -3.47 14.87
N ASN A 74 8.83 -3.18 15.14
CA ASN A 74 8.29 -3.11 16.48
C ASN A 74 7.78 -4.49 16.94
N PRO A 75 8.40 -5.13 17.98
CA PRO A 75 7.99 -6.46 18.44
C PRO A 75 6.52 -6.56 18.86
N ARG A 76 5.96 -5.50 19.47
CA ARG A 76 4.53 -5.49 19.85
C ARG A 76 3.59 -5.63 18.67
N ARG A 77 4.00 -5.13 17.49
CA ARG A 77 3.21 -5.27 16.26
C ARG A 77 3.25 -6.72 15.74
N ARG A 78 4.39 -7.39 15.91
CA ARG A 78 4.51 -8.82 15.64
C ARG A 78 3.57 -9.64 16.53
N GLU A 79 3.61 -9.42 17.83
CA GLU A 79 2.74 -10.11 18.81
C GLU A 79 1.25 -9.98 18.43
N THR A 80 0.79 -8.81 18.00
CA THR A 80 -0.59 -8.61 17.56
C THR A 80 -0.92 -9.43 16.30
N LEU A 81 -0.04 -9.49 15.32
CA LEU A 81 -0.26 -10.30 14.11
C LEU A 81 -0.26 -11.80 14.42
N GLU A 82 0.61 -12.27 15.29
CA GLU A 82 0.67 -13.65 15.77
C GLU A 82 -0.61 -14.02 16.54
N MET A 83 -1.08 -13.14 17.42
CA MET A 83 -2.34 -13.31 18.13
C MET A 83 -3.50 -13.50 17.16
N VAL A 84 -3.67 -12.60 16.18
CA VAL A 84 -4.80 -12.65 15.24
C VAL A 84 -4.80 -13.95 14.41
N VAL A 85 -3.64 -14.38 13.89
CA VAL A 85 -3.59 -15.62 13.10
C VAL A 85 -3.84 -16.86 13.96
N ASN A 86 -3.37 -16.87 15.21
CA ASN A 86 -3.60 -18.00 16.11
C ASN A 86 -5.05 -18.08 16.61
N ASP A 87 -5.71 -16.95 16.83
CA ASP A 87 -7.11 -16.90 17.24
C ASP A 87 -8.04 -17.34 16.12
N LEU A 88 -7.82 -16.84 14.90
CA LEU A 88 -8.69 -17.15 13.77
C LEU A 88 -8.40 -18.51 13.12
N PHE A 89 -7.13 -18.92 13.09
CA PHE A 89 -6.66 -20.11 12.39
C PHE A 89 -5.66 -20.90 13.22
N PRO A 90 -6.06 -21.43 14.41
CA PRO A 90 -5.16 -22.11 15.33
C PRO A 90 -4.53 -23.35 14.71
N GLY A 91 -3.17 -23.42 14.78
CA GLY A 91 -2.41 -24.54 14.25
C GLY A 91 -2.29 -24.60 12.72
N SER A 92 -2.72 -23.55 12.01
CA SER A 92 -2.61 -23.49 10.56
C SER A 92 -1.18 -23.30 10.05
N GLY A 93 -0.33 -22.62 10.81
CA GLY A 93 1.04 -22.28 10.42
C GLY A 93 2.03 -22.19 11.57
N ASP A 94 3.32 -22.16 11.23
CA ASP A 94 4.45 -22.05 12.15
C ASP A 94 4.78 -20.57 12.38
N VAL A 95 4.18 -19.99 13.42
CA VAL A 95 4.38 -18.56 13.78
C VAL A 95 5.78 -18.28 14.32
N GLU A 96 6.46 -19.29 14.92
CA GLU A 96 7.82 -19.12 15.45
C GLU A 96 8.81 -18.89 14.31
N ARG A 97 8.59 -19.55 13.16
CA ARG A 97 9.40 -19.42 11.96
C ARG A 97 8.90 -18.35 10.99
N ALA A 98 7.92 -17.54 11.41
CA ALA A 98 7.37 -16.48 10.57
C ALA A 98 8.39 -15.38 10.31
N GLU A 99 8.47 -14.97 9.05
CA GLU A 99 9.23 -13.79 8.63
C GLU A 99 8.41 -12.52 8.94
N PHE A 100 8.98 -11.63 9.76
CA PHE A 100 8.37 -10.35 10.10
C PHE A 100 8.95 -9.23 9.24
N TRP A 101 8.07 -8.45 8.62
CA TRP A 101 8.44 -7.42 7.66
C TRP A 101 7.62 -6.13 7.86
N THR A 102 8.19 -5.01 7.45
CA THR A 102 7.52 -3.71 7.41
C THR A 102 7.75 -3.00 6.09
N GLY A 103 6.83 -2.10 5.73
CA GLY A 103 6.94 -1.25 4.56
C GLY A 103 6.10 0.01 4.67
N LEU A 104 6.36 0.96 3.78
CA LEU A 104 5.76 2.28 3.78
C LEU A 104 4.74 2.40 2.64
N ARG A 105 3.47 2.57 3.00
CA ARG A 105 2.40 2.85 2.03
C ARG A 105 2.43 4.31 1.62
N PRO A 106 2.44 4.65 0.34
CA PRO A 106 2.42 6.04 -0.13
C PRO A 106 0.99 6.59 -0.04
N MET A 107 0.61 7.10 1.12
CA MET A 107 -0.74 7.60 1.37
C MET A 107 -0.89 9.05 0.99
N THR A 108 -1.97 9.37 0.29
CA THR A 108 -2.45 10.74 0.06
C THR A 108 -3.49 11.10 1.12
N PRO A 109 -3.80 12.40 1.37
CA PRO A 109 -4.79 12.80 2.37
C PRO A 109 -6.20 12.26 2.14
N ASP A 110 -6.59 12.10 0.88
CA ASP A 110 -7.92 11.63 0.45
C ASP A 110 -7.92 10.16 0.00
N SER A 111 -6.80 9.47 0.13
CA SER A 111 -6.59 8.09 -0.33
C SER A 111 -6.69 7.87 -1.84
N THR A 112 -6.90 8.93 -2.62
CA THR A 112 -6.95 8.88 -4.08
C THR A 112 -5.55 9.06 -4.65
N PRO A 113 -5.09 8.24 -5.62
CA PRO A 113 -3.77 8.40 -6.20
C PRO A 113 -3.61 9.72 -6.96
N ILE A 114 -2.38 10.16 -7.14
CA ILE A 114 -2.04 11.32 -7.96
C ILE A 114 -1.59 10.79 -9.31
N ILE A 115 -2.43 10.99 -10.34
CA ILE A 115 -2.16 10.58 -11.72
C ILE A 115 -2.46 11.74 -12.64
N GLY A 116 -1.46 12.17 -13.43
CA GLY A 116 -1.67 13.26 -14.39
C GLY A 116 -0.42 14.02 -14.75
N ALA A 117 -0.56 15.00 -15.63
CA ALA A 117 0.49 15.92 -16.00
C ALA A 117 0.85 16.86 -14.83
N THR A 118 2.04 17.43 -14.89
CA THR A 118 2.49 18.47 -13.97
C THR A 118 2.57 19.82 -14.68
N THR A 119 3.05 20.84 -13.97
CA THR A 119 3.39 22.14 -14.57
C THR A 119 4.63 22.09 -15.47
N TYR A 120 5.39 21.02 -15.42
CA TYR A 120 6.54 20.78 -16.29
C TYR A 120 6.10 20.02 -17.54
N PRO A 121 6.49 20.46 -18.75
CA PRO A 121 6.25 19.71 -19.97
C PRO A 121 6.79 18.27 -19.87
N GLU A 122 6.05 17.31 -20.39
CA GLU A 122 6.47 15.88 -20.46
C GLU A 122 6.75 15.20 -19.14
N LEU A 123 6.43 15.84 -17.99
CA LEU A 123 6.52 15.23 -16.67
C LEU A 123 5.13 14.84 -16.16
N PHE A 124 4.94 13.54 -15.96
CA PHE A 124 3.69 12.95 -15.47
C PHE A 124 3.91 12.30 -14.11
N LEU A 125 2.87 12.33 -13.29
CA LEU A 125 2.83 11.68 -11.99
C LEU A 125 1.96 10.41 -12.06
N ASN A 126 2.41 9.36 -11.38
CA ASN A 126 1.64 8.15 -11.12
C ASN A 126 2.09 7.58 -9.77
N THR A 127 1.51 8.10 -8.68
CA THR A 127 1.97 7.85 -7.30
C THR A 127 0.83 7.98 -6.29
N GLY A 128 1.10 7.70 -5.01
CA GLY A 128 0.12 7.93 -3.94
C GLY A 128 -1.00 6.89 -3.88
N HIS A 129 -0.79 5.67 -4.34
CA HIS A 129 -1.82 4.62 -4.44
C HIS A 129 -2.18 3.97 -3.11
N GLY A 130 -1.57 4.39 -2.01
CA GLY A 130 -1.90 3.94 -0.66
C GLY A 130 -1.83 2.42 -0.48
N THR A 131 -2.92 1.84 -0.01
CA THR A 131 -3.05 0.39 0.24
C THR A 131 -3.47 -0.41 -1.00
N LEU A 132 -3.96 0.24 -2.05
CA LEU A 132 -4.60 -0.39 -3.21
C LEU A 132 -3.74 -0.34 -4.48
N GLY A 133 -2.46 0.04 -4.38
CA GLY A 133 -1.59 0.22 -5.54
C GLY A 133 -1.46 -1.01 -6.43
N TRP A 134 -1.41 -2.20 -5.84
CA TRP A 134 -1.40 -3.45 -6.61
C TRP A 134 -2.71 -3.64 -7.39
N THR A 135 -3.84 -3.49 -6.72
CA THR A 135 -5.18 -3.65 -7.33
C THR A 135 -5.41 -2.66 -8.46
N MET A 136 -4.96 -1.42 -8.29
CA MET A 136 -5.14 -0.35 -9.27
C MET A 136 -4.07 -0.33 -10.38
N SER A 137 -3.04 -1.18 -10.31
CA SER A 137 -1.84 -1.05 -11.14
C SER A 137 -2.10 -1.07 -12.66
N CYS A 138 -2.97 -1.95 -13.13
CA CYS A 138 -3.30 -2.04 -14.55
C CYS A 138 -4.06 -0.79 -15.04
N GLY A 139 -5.08 -0.36 -14.30
CA GLY A 139 -5.86 0.83 -14.65
C GLY A 139 -5.04 2.12 -14.56
N ALA A 140 -4.26 2.29 -13.50
CA ALA A 140 -3.36 3.43 -13.33
C ALA A 140 -2.27 3.46 -14.41
N GLY A 141 -1.73 2.29 -14.78
CA GLY A 141 -0.75 2.16 -15.85
C GLY A 141 -1.32 2.52 -17.22
N GLN A 142 -2.54 2.04 -17.53
CA GLN A 142 -3.21 2.39 -18.79
C GLN A 142 -3.50 3.89 -18.84
N LEU A 143 -4.06 4.45 -17.77
CA LEU A 143 -4.38 5.88 -17.71
C LEU A 143 -3.14 6.75 -17.97
N VAL A 144 -2.02 6.47 -17.28
CA VAL A 144 -0.80 7.26 -17.49
C VAL A 144 -0.22 7.07 -18.90
N ALA A 145 -0.34 5.88 -19.48
CA ALA A 145 0.08 5.62 -20.85
C ALA A 145 -0.74 6.46 -21.85
N ASP A 146 -2.06 6.50 -21.69
CA ASP A 146 -2.94 7.32 -22.53
C ASP A 146 -2.58 8.81 -22.44
N LEU A 147 -2.34 9.32 -21.21
CA LEU A 147 -1.96 10.72 -21.01
C LEU A 147 -0.60 11.06 -21.65
N VAL A 148 0.39 10.18 -21.51
CA VAL A 148 1.74 10.39 -22.08
C VAL A 148 1.70 10.37 -23.61
N THR A 149 0.87 9.52 -24.21
CA THR A 149 0.77 9.38 -25.67
C THR A 149 -0.25 10.31 -26.30
N GLY A 150 -0.98 11.11 -25.50
CA GLY A 150 -2.04 12.00 -25.97
C GLY A 150 -3.29 11.27 -26.44
N CYS A 151 -3.45 10.01 -26.04
CA CYS A 151 -4.69 9.26 -26.30
C CYS A 151 -5.79 9.69 -25.33
N GLN A 152 -7.05 9.52 -25.77
CA GLN A 152 -8.20 9.79 -24.89
C GLN A 152 -8.35 8.69 -23.86
N PRO A 153 -8.22 8.97 -22.54
CA PRO A 153 -8.45 7.98 -21.51
C PRO A 153 -9.89 7.44 -21.48
N ALA A 154 -10.03 6.16 -21.17
CA ALA A 154 -11.33 5.49 -21.07
C ALA A 154 -12.13 5.90 -19.81
N ILE A 155 -11.48 6.52 -18.83
CA ILE A 155 -12.09 6.98 -17.58
C ILE A 155 -11.86 8.48 -17.39
N ARG A 156 -12.77 9.13 -16.65
CA ARG A 156 -12.56 10.51 -16.20
C ARG A 156 -11.38 10.57 -15.22
N HIS A 157 -10.52 11.56 -15.36
CA HIS A 157 -9.28 11.69 -14.59
C HIS A 157 -8.98 13.11 -14.10
N ASP A 158 -9.88 14.07 -14.34
CA ASP A 158 -9.70 15.49 -14.01
C ASP A 158 -9.44 15.70 -12.51
N ASP A 159 -10.01 14.83 -11.67
CA ASP A 159 -9.90 14.83 -10.23
C ASP A 159 -8.73 14.00 -9.67
N LEU A 160 -7.89 13.43 -10.54
CA LEU A 160 -6.71 12.64 -10.12
C LEU A 160 -5.42 13.46 -10.12
N GLY A 161 -5.41 14.62 -10.72
CA GLY A 161 -4.22 15.47 -10.85
C GLY A 161 -3.75 16.08 -9.52
N LEU A 162 -2.49 16.54 -9.50
CA LEU A 162 -1.90 17.23 -8.33
C LEU A 162 -2.64 18.53 -8.00
N ALA A 163 -3.26 19.18 -9.00
CA ALA A 163 -3.96 20.46 -8.85
C ALA A 163 -5.08 20.42 -7.79
N ARG A 164 -5.66 19.24 -7.48
CA ARG A 164 -6.69 19.12 -6.43
C ARG A 164 -6.19 19.47 -5.02
N TYR A 165 -4.87 19.50 -4.82
CA TYR A 165 -4.25 19.88 -3.55
C TYR A 165 -3.67 21.30 -3.56
N THR A 166 -3.58 21.94 -4.72
CA THR A 166 -3.21 23.35 -4.81
C THR A 166 -4.48 24.17 -4.55
N ARG A 167 -4.57 24.76 -3.35
CA ARG A 167 -5.61 25.75 -3.07
C ARG A 167 -5.34 26.94 -3.98
N GLU A 168 -6.34 27.38 -4.76
CA GLU A 168 -6.36 28.72 -5.29
C GLU A 168 -6.31 29.67 -4.07
N SER A 169 -5.21 30.42 -3.96
CA SER A 169 -5.01 31.47 -2.97
C SER A 169 -5.73 32.74 -3.39
#